data_b752c1380824a56c82059c95de0caf11
#
_entry.id   b752c1380824a56c82059c95de0caf11
#
_cell.length_a   1.000
_cell.length_b   1.000
_cell.length_c   1.000
_cell.angle_alpha   90.00
_cell.angle_beta   90.00
_cell.angle_gamma   90.00
#
_symmetry.space_group_name_H-M   'P 1'
#
loop_
_entity.id
_entity.type
_entity.pdbx_description
1 polymer ?
#
loop_
_entity_poly.entity_id
_entity_poly.type
_entity_poly.pdbx_seq_one_letter_code
_entity_poly.pdbx_strand_id
1 'polypeptide(L)'
;MPTWSSMTGGVTIRPLRTGEQWLLTEFLYEAVWRPDGAPPVPRTVLQEPVLRRYVEEFGRAADDRCLAAVCDGRVAGAVWVRRMHGFGHVDDATPELAIALYPEYRGRGIGTLLLRAMLELLRQEGCTQVSLSVQRENRAAAWYLREGCELLAERDGELVMVCRLD
;
A
#
# COMPACT_ATOMS: atom_id res chain seq x y z
N MET A 1 -1.13 -16.95 17.11
CA MET A 1 -0.65 -16.41 15.82
C MET A 1 -1.79 -16.41 14.81
N PRO A 2 -2.15 -15.26 14.31
CA PRO A 2 -3.12 -15.24 13.23
C PRO A 2 -2.51 -15.93 12.00
N THR A 3 -3.29 -16.79 11.39
CA THR A 3 -2.91 -17.40 10.12
C THR A 3 -3.20 -16.39 9.01
N TRP A 4 -2.17 -15.89 8.40
CA TRP A 4 -2.26 -14.88 7.33
C TRP A 4 -2.54 -15.48 5.95
N SER A 5 -2.78 -16.79 5.89
CA SER A 5 -3.21 -17.46 4.67
C SER A 5 -4.71 -17.42 4.58
N SER A 6 -5.27 -16.43 3.91
CA SER A 6 -6.68 -16.41 3.55
C SER A 6 -6.78 -16.75 2.08
N MET A 7 -7.44 -17.85 1.75
CA MET A 7 -7.71 -18.20 0.35
C MET A 7 -9.12 -17.77 0.01
N THR A 8 -9.24 -16.81 -0.91
CA THR A 8 -10.52 -16.36 -1.45
C THR A 8 -10.38 -16.29 -2.97
N GLY A 9 -11.16 -17.09 -3.69
CA GLY A 9 -11.16 -17.07 -5.16
C GLY A 9 -9.81 -17.33 -5.80
N GLY A 10 -8.97 -18.22 -5.22
CA GLY A 10 -7.66 -18.54 -5.75
C GLY A 10 -6.56 -17.55 -5.33
N VAL A 11 -6.86 -16.63 -4.43
CA VAL A 11 -5.91 -15.64 -3.92
C VAL A 11 -5.52 -16.00 -2.49
N THR A 12 -4.21 -16.03 -2.22
CA THR A 12 -3.68 -16.23 -0.88
C THR A 12 -3.03 -14.93 -0.43
N ILE A 13 -3.38 -14.47 0.78
CA ILE A 13 -2.73 -13.31 1.41
C ILE A 13 -1.75 -13.83 2.45
N ARG A 14 -0.50 -13.41 2.37
CA ARG A 14 0.54 -13.83 3.30
C ARG A 14 1.57 -12.72 3.50
N PRO A 15 2.36 -12.76 4.59
CA PRO A 15 3.48 -11.84 4.73
C PRO A 15 4.47 -11.97 3.56
N LEU A 16 5.09 -10.86 3.21
CA LEU A 16 6.17 -10.86 2.24
C LEU A 16 7.34 -11.65 2.82
N ARG A 17 7.93 -12.54 2.02
CA ARG A 17 9.06 -13.36 2.45
C ARG A 17 10.38 -12.59 2.36
N THR A 18 11.32 -12.96 3.21
CA THR A 18 12.71 -12.52 3.05
C THR A 18 13.20 -12.99 1.68
N GLY A 19 13.83 -12.11 0.93
CA GLY A 19 14.22 -12.40 -0.44
C GLY A 19 13.22 -11.93 -1.49
N GLU A 20 12.01 -11.56 -1.10
CA GLU A 20 11.01 -10.98 -1.99
C GLU A 20 10.93 -9.46 -1.90
N GLN A 21 11.73 -8.83 -1.05
CA GLN A 21 11.66 -7.37 -0.80
C GLN A 21 11.92 -6.53 -2.04
N TRP A 22 12.66 -7.08 -3.00
CA TRP A 22 12.88 -6.41 -4.28
C TRP A 22 11.57 -6.15 -5.02
N LEU A 23 10.53 -6.95 -4.76
CA LEU A 23 9.21 -6.75 -5.37
C LEU A 23 8.59 -5.43 -4.95
N LEU A 24 8.93 -4.90 -3.78
CA LEU A 24 8.37 -3.62 -3.33
C LEU A 24 8.76 -2.47 -4.24
N THR A 25 9.96 -2.51 -4.81
CA THR A 25 10.37 -1.51 -5.80
C THR A 25 9.49 -1.60 -7.05
N GLU A 26 9.18 -2.82 -7.49
CA GLU A 26 8.28 -3.03 -8.63
C GLU A 26 6.87 -2.51 -8.32
N PHE A 27 6.35 -2.84 -7.14
CA PHE A 27 5.01 -2.38 -6.75
C PHE A 27 4.97 -0.88 -6.48
N LEU A 28 6.04 -0.30 -5.96
CA LEU A 28 6.12 1.15 -5.82
C LEU A 28 6.00 1.83 -7.19
N TYR A 29 6.66 1.29 -8.20
CA TYR A 29 6.54 1.80 -9.56
C TYR A 29 5.08 1.73 -10.04
N GLU A 30 4.40 0.60 -9.78
CA GLU A 30 2.99 0.44 -10.16
C GLU A 30 2.07 1.38 -9.36
N ALA A 31 2.49 1.81 -8.17
CA ALA A 31 1.73 2.74 -7.34
C ALA A 31 1.86 4.20 -7.82
N VAL A 32 2.87 4.52 -8.63
CA VAL A 32 3.01 5.86 -9.19
C VAL A 32 1.89 6.05 -10.22
N TRP A 33 0.92 6.88 -9.84
CA TRP A 33 -0.27 7.11 -10.67
C TRP A 33 0.05 7.97 -11.88
N ARG A 34 -0.62 7.67 -12.97
CA ARG A 34 -0.63 8.49 -14.18
C ARG A 34 -2.04 8.52 -14.75
N PRO A 35 -2.45 9.64 -15.38
CA PRO A 35 -3.75 9.71 -16.04
C PRO A 35 -3.86 8.68 -17.18
N ASP A 36 -5.08 8.25 -17.47
CA ASP A 36 -5.35 7.35 -18.59
C ASP A 36 -4.82 7.98 -19.89
N GLY A 37 -4.11 7.19 -20.67
CA GLY A 37 -3.52 7.64 -21.93
C GLY A 37 -2.20 8.38 -21.79
N ALA A 38 -1.75 8.66 -20.58
CA ALA A 38 -0.45 9.28 -20.37
C ALA A 38 0.68 8.28 -20.66
N PRO A 39 1.85 8.75 -21.13
CA PRO A 39 2.99 7.85 -21.34
C PRO A 39 3.47 7.26 -20.02
N PRO A 40 4.16 6.09 -20.06
CA PRO A 40 4.72 5.50 -18.85
C PRO A 40 5.68 6.46 -18.15
N VAL A 41 5.62 6.48 -16.82
CA VAL A 41 6.55 7.27 -16.02
C VAL A 41 7.93 6.60 -16.11
N PRO A 42 9.02 7.38 -16.30
CA PRO A 42 10.36 6.80 -16.30
C PRO A 42 10.67 6.12 -14.96
N ARG A 43 11.33 4.96 -15.01
CA ARG A 43 11.68 4.24 -13.77
C ARG A 43 12.63 5.02 -12.88
N THR A 44 13.34 6.00 -13.43
CA THR A 44 14.21 6.90 -12.64
C THR A 44 13.44 7.69 -11.57
N VAL A 45 12.10 7.80 -11.70
CA VAL A 45 11.27 8.47 -10.67
C VAL A 45 11.45 7.78 -9.29
N LEU A 46 11.76 6.49 -9.28
CA LEU A 46 11.96 5.74 -8.03
C LEU A 46 13.21 6.17 -7.26
N GLN A 47 14.08 6.95 -7.87
CA GLN A 47 15.27 7.49 -7.22
C GLN A 47 14.98 8.79 -6.46
N GLU A 48 13.79 9.35 -6.63
CA GLU A 48 13.37 10.52 -5.88
C GLU A 48 13.40 10.23 -4.38
N PRO A 49 13.97 11.12 -3.54
CA PRO A 49 14.15 10.82 -2.11
C PRO A 49 12.88 10.44 -1.38
N VAL A 50 11.75 11.09 -1.67
CA VAL A 50 10.48 10.78 -1.00
C VAL A 50 10.00 9.40 -1.40
N LEU A 51 10.07 9.04 -2.69
CA LEU A 51 9.64 7.70 -3.15
C LEU A 51 10.54 6.61 -2.58
N ARG A 52 11.84 6.82 -2.49
CA ARG A 52 12.75 5.84 -1.93
C ARG A 52 12.40 5.48 -0.49
N ARG A 53 11.86 6.41 0.28
CA ARG A 53 11.46 6.16 1.68
C ARG A 53 10.45 5.04 1.81
N TYR A 54 9.64 4.81 0.79
CA TYR A 54 8.59 3.78 0.84
C TYR A 54 9.16 2.36 0.85
N VAL A 55 10.34 2.15 0.29
CA VAL A 55 10.88 0.80 0.09
C VAL A 55 12.32 0.63 0.58
N GLU A 56 13.05 1.71 0.85
CA GLU A 56 14.46 1.66 1.21
C GLU A 56 14.67 0.87 2.49
N GLU A 57 15.51 -0.16 2.42
CA GLU A 57 15.83 -1.05 3.55
C GLU A 57 14.59 -1.60 4.26
N PHE A 58 13.55 -1.92 3.49
CA PHE A 58 12.29 -2.41 4.06
C PHE A 58 12.51 -3.69 4.87
N GLY A 59 11.87 -3.72 6.06
CA GLY A 59 12.02 -4.82 7.01
C GLY A 59 13.03 -4.51 8.10
N ARG A 60 13.83 -3.45 7.95
CA ARG A 60 14.83 -3.07 8.95
C ARG A 60 14.19 -2.50 10.21
N ALA A 61 13.13 -1.71 10.06
CA ALA A 61 12.41 -1.20 11.22
C ALA A 61 11.48 -2.29 11.76
N ALA A 62 11.39 -2.39 13.08
CA ALA A 62 10.61 -3.45 13.73
C ALA A 62 9.11 -3.38 13.41
N ASP A 63 8.62 -2.21 13.05
CA ASP A 63 7.20 -1.98 12.74
C ASP A 63 6.91 -1.94 11.23
N ASP A 64 7.89 -2.23 10.37
CA ASP A 64 7.63 -2.42 8.95
C ASP A 64 6.76 -3.67 8.78
N ARG A 65 5.66 -3.57 8.01
CA ARG A 65 4.76 -4.68 7.73
C ARG A 65 4.42 -4.73 6.26
N CYS A 66 4.40 -5.92 5.69
CA CYS A 66 4.00 -6.11 4.31
C CYS A 66 3.23 -7.41 4.14
N LEU A 67 2.10 -7.33 3.44
CA LEU A 67 1.33 -8.50 3.02
C LEU A 67 1.35 -8.56 1.50
N ALA A 68 1.52 -9.77 0.99
CA ALA A 68 1.50 -10.05 -0.44
C ALA A 68 0.26 -10.84 -0.83
N ALA A 69 -0.27 -10.56 -2.01
CA ALA A 69 -1.33 -11.38 -2.61
C ALA A 69 -0.69 -12.30 -3.64
N VAL A 70 -0.97 -13.59 -3.52
CA VAL A 70 -0.42 -14.60 -4.42
C VAL A 70 -1.57 -15.23 -5.21
N CYS A 71 -1.43 -15.22 -6.54
CA CYS A 71 -2.40 -15.82 -7.47
C CYS A 71 -1.65 -16.82 -8.34
N ASP A 72 -2.10 -18.08 -8.32
CA ASP A 72 -1.49 -19.14 -9.14
C ASP A 72 0.04 -19.21 -8.97
N GLY A 73 0.50 -19.10 -7.73
CA GLY A 73 1.93 -19.17 -7.42
C GLY A 73 2.75 -17.92 -7.70
N ARG A 74 2.11 -16.85 -8.20
CA ARG A 74 2.79 -15.59 -8.53
C ARG A 74 2.33 -14.49 -7.59
N VAL A 75 3.26 -13.67 -7.10
CA VAL A 75 2.92 -12.48 -6.32
C VAL A 75 2.28 -11.45 -7.23
N ALA A 76 1.00 -11.18 -7.00
CA ALA A 76 0.18 -10.29 -7.83
C ALA A 76 0.25 -8.84 -7.38
N GLY A 77 0.52 -8.61 -6.10
CA GLY A 77 0.56 -7.28 -5.52
C GLY A 77 0.94 -7.33 -4.05
N ALA A 78 1.04 -6.17 -3.45
CA ALA A 78 1.39 -6.04 -2.05
C ALA A 78 0.78 -4.80 -1.44
N VAL A 79 0.59 -4.85 -0.13
CA VAL A 79 0.26 -3.70 0.71
C VAL A 79 1.32 -3.64 1.80
N TRP A 80 1.86 -2.46 2.05
CA TRP A 80 2.88 -2.33 3.10
C TRP A 80 2.73 -1.02 3.84
N VAL A 81 3.23 -1.00 5.06
CA VAL A 81 3.21 0.16 5.94
C VAL A 81 4.56 0.33 6.60
N ARG A 82 4.91 1.57 6.85
CA ARG A 82 6.05 1.95 7.66
C ARG A 82 5.89 3.37 8.16
N ARG A 83 6.58 3.68 9.26
CA ARG A 83 6.66 5.06 9.73
C ARG A 83 7.69 5.80 8.88
N MET A 84 7.25 6.84 8.18
CA MET A 84 8.10 7.58 7.27
C MET A 84 7.50 8.96 7.01
N HIS A 85 8.32 9.86 6.49
CA HIS A 85 7.88 11.15 6.01
C HIS A 85 7.63 11.07 4.50
N GLY A 86 6.57 10.33 4.13
CA GLY A 86 6.12 10.20 2.75
C GLY A 86 5.11 11.28 2.38
N PHE A 87 4.46 11.11 1.24
CA PHE A 87 3.44 12.06 0.77
C PHE A 87 2.21 12.12 1.68
N GLY A 88 1.92 11.06 2.40
CA GLY A 88 0.77 10.95 3.30
C GLY A 88 1.12 11.13 4.78
N HIS A 89 2.29 11.68 5.10
CA HIS A 89 2.70 11.84 6.48
C HIS A 89 1.72 12.72 7.26
N VAL A 90 1.31 12.25 8.43
CA VAL A 90 0.39 12.94 9.34
C VAL A 90 1.11 13.30 10.64
N ASP A 91 1.70 12.30 11.29
CA ASP A 91 2.53 12.47 12.49
C ASP A 91 3.49 11.28 12.62
N ASP A 92 4.41 11.37 13.57
CA ASP A 92 5.46 10.36 13.71
C ASP A 92 4.96 9.03 14.28
N ALA A 93 3.77 9.01 14.86
CA ALA A 93 3.17 7.79 15.43
C ALA A 93 2.30 7.03 14.43
N THR A 94 1.89 7.69 13.35
CA THR A 94 0.99 7.12 12.35
C THR A 94 1.81 6.52 11.20
N PRO A 95 1.76 5.18 10.99
CA PRO A 95 2.40 4.60 9.83
C PRO A 95 1.67 5.00 8.56
N GLU A 96 2.39 4.99 7.46
CA GLU A 96 1.86 5.32 6.15
C GLU A 96 1.77 4.06 5.31
N LEU A 97 0.68 3.93 4.55
CA LEU A 97 0.36 2.75 3.77
C LEU A 97 0.58 3.00 2.29
N ALA A 98 1.09 1.99 1.60
CA ALA A 98 1.14 1.94 0.15
C ALA A 98 0.59 0.60 -0.30
N ILE A 99 -0.04 0.58 -1.47
CA ILE A 99 -0.63 -0.64 -2.03
C ILE A 99 -0.54 -0.56 -3.56
N ALA A 100 -0.20 -1.67 -4.18
CA ALA A 100 -0.20 -1.77 -5.64
C ALA A 100 -0.35 -3.21 -6.09
N LEU A 101 -0.89 -3.35 -7.29
CA LEU A 101 -1.01 -4.62 -8.00
C LEU A 101 -0.39 -4.47 -9.38
N TYR A 102 0.16 -5.55 -9.92
CA TYR A 102 0.46 -5.58 -11.34
C TYR A 102 -0.83 -5.36 -12.14
N PRO A 103 -0.75 -4.66 -13.30
CA PRO A 103 -1.95 -4.27 -14.06
C PRO A 103 -2.89 -5.42 -14.38
N GLU A 104 -2.37 -6.61 -14.73
CA GLU A 104 -3.17 -7.77 -15.11
C GLU A 104 -4.03 -8.33 -13.96
N TYR A 105 -3.76 -7.94 -12.72
CA TYR A 105 -4.53 -8.40 -11.55
C TYR A 105 -5.52 -7.37 -11.03
N ARG A 106 -5.57 -6.19 -11.64
CA ARG A 106 -6.48 -5.12 -11.20
C ARG A 106 -7.93 -5.43 -11.58
N GLY A 107 -8.87 -4.86 -10.82
CA GLY A 107 -10.29 -5.02 -11.07
C GLY A 107 -10.89 -6.36 -10.66
N ARG A 108 -10.20 -7.13 -9.83
CA ARG A 108 -10.66 -8.45 -9.36
C ARG A 108 -10.93 -8.51 -7.84
N GLY A 109 -10.88 -7.38 -7.17
CA GLY A 109 -11.09 -7.33 -5.72
C GLY A 109 -9.88 -7.70 -4.88
N ILE A 110 -8.71 -7.96 -5.49
CA ILE A 110 -7.50 -8.35 -4.77
C ILE A 110 -6.98 -7.20 -3.89
N GLY A 111 -7.03 -5.97 -4.41
CA GLY A 111 -6.63 -4.79 -3.62
C GLY A 111 -7.46 -4.63 -2.36
N THR A 112 -8.75 -4.92 -2.44
CA THR A 112 -9.65 -4.85 -1.28
C THR A 112 -9.27 -5.90 -0.24
N LEU A 113 -8.95 -7.13 -0.68
CA LEU A 113 -8.49 -8.18 0.22
C LEU A 113 -7.19 -7.77 0.92
N LEU A 114 -6.23 -7.23 0.17
CA LEU A 114 -4.96 -6.77 0.73
C LEU A 114 -5.16 -5.64 1.74
N LEU A 115 -5.94 -4.63 1.38
CA LEU A 115 -6.18 -3.49 2.25
C LEU A 115 -6.82 -3.92 3.56
N ARG A 116 -7.90 -4.70 3.47
CA ARG A 116 -8.61 -5.17 4.66
C ARG A 116 -7.74 -6.05 5.55
N ALA A 117 -6.92 -6.91 4.95
CA ALA A 117 -6.00 -7.76 5.71
C ALA A 117 -4.98 -6.92 6.47
N MET A 118 -4.41 -5.89 5.83
CA MET A 118 -3.45 -5.02 6.50
C MET A 118 -4.09 -4.20 7.61
N LEU A 119 -5.27 -3.64 7.37
CA LEU A 119 -5.96 -2.85 8.40
C LEU A 119 -6.27 -3.73 9.62
N GLU A 120 -6.70 -4.96 9.40
CA GLU A 120 -6.96 -5.90 10.51
C GLU A 120 -5.68 -6.27 11.26
N LEU A 121 -4.58 -6.51 10.54
CA LEU A 121 -3.28 -6.78 11.16
C LEU A 121 -2.86 -5.62 12.08
N LEU A 122 -2.93 -4.41 11.58
CA LEU A 122 -2.55 -3.22 12.33
C LEU A 122 -3.45 -3.01 13.54
N ARG A 123 -4.75 -3.25 13.39
CA ARG A 123 -5.71 -3.16 14.48
C ARG A 123 -5.36 -4.14 15.59
N GLN A 124 -5.04 -5.38 15.24
CA GLN A 124 -4.66 -6.42 16.20
C GLN A 124 -3.35 -6.07 16.92
N GLU A 125 -2.47 -5.33 16.26
CA GLU A 125 -1.20 -4.89 16.87
C GLU A 125 -1.36 -3.62 17.70
N GLY A 126 -2.57 -3.10 17.86
CA GLY A 126 -2.84 -1.93 18.68
C GLY A 126 -2.65 -0.59 17.97
N CYS A 127 -2.45 -0.61 16.65
CA CYS A 127 -2.37 0.61 15.87
C CYS A 127 -3.76 1.25 15.79
N THR A 128 -3.84 2.57 15.99
CA THR A 128 -5.14 3.27 16.03
C THR A 128 -5.52 3.90 14.71
N GLN A 129 -4.57 4.14 13.83
CA GLN A 129 -4.82 4.71 12.51
C GLN A 129 -3.63 4.49 11.60
N VAL A 130 -3.89 4.56 10.30
CA VAL A 130 -2.86 4.53 9.27
C VAL A 130 -3.20 5.61 8.25
N SER A 131 -2.19 6.24 7.67
CA SER A 131 -2.38 7.28 6.67
C SER A 131 -1.95 6.80 5.29
N LEU A 132 -2.40 7.52 4.28
CA LEU A 132 -1.99 7.27 2.89
C LEU A 132 -2.12 8.56 2.09
N SER A 133 -1.51 8.59 0.93
CA SER A 133 -1.74 9.64 -0.04
C SER A 133 -2.26 9.05 -1.34
N VAL A 134 -3.10 9.81 -2.03
CA VAL A 134 -3.64 9.43 -3.33
C VAL A 134 -3.85 10.70 -4.14
N GLN A 135 -3.54 10.65 -5.43
CA GLN A 135 -3.75 11.80 -6.30
C GLN A 135 -5.24 12.09 -6.41
N ARG A 136 -5.59 13.37 -6.42
CA ARG A 136 -6.98 13.84 -6.45
C ARG A 136 -7.80 13.20 -7.57
N GLU A 137 -7.22 13.07 -8.75
CA GLU A 137 -7.88 12.56 -9.95
C GLU A 137 -7.85 11.03 -10.03
N ASN A 138 -7.18 10.36 -9.11
CA ASN A 138 -7.08 8.92 -9.09
C ASN A 138 -8.37 8.31 -8.55
N ARG A 139 -8.95 7.36 -9.29
CA ARG A 139 -10.18 6.67 -8.89
C ARG A 139 -10.06 5.94 -7.55
N ALA A 140 -8.84 5.60 -7.16
CA ALA A 140 -8.59 4.95 -5.88
C ALA A 140 -9.06 5.80 -4.69
N ALA A 141 -9.12 7.12 -4.83
CA ALA A 141 -9.61 8.00 -3.76
C ALA A 141 -11.04 7.61 -3.32
N ALA A 142 -11.94 7.39 -4.27
CA ALA A 142 -13.31 6.96 -3.96
C ALA A 142 -13.33 5.56 -3.34
N TRP A 143 -12.45 4.68 -3.76
CA TRP A 143 -12.33 3.34 -3.19
C TRP A 143 -11.90 3.39 -1.73
N TYR A 144 -10.90 4.20 -1.40
CA TYR A 144 -10.48 4.37 -0.01
C TYR A 144 -11.60 4.91 0.86
N LEU A 145 -12.40 5.86 0.35
CA LEU A 145 -13.55 6.37 1.09
C LEU A 145 -14.57 5.27 1.36
N ARG A 146 -14.86 4.41 0.37
CA ARG A 146 -15.78 3.28 0.55
C ARG A 146 -15.27 2.27 1.55
N GLU A 147 -13.94 2.14 1.67
CA GLU A 147 -13.33 1.21 2.63
C GLU A 147 -13.21 1.81 4.04
N GLY A 148 -13.74 3.02 4.25
CA GLY A 148 -13.81 3.62 5.57
C GLY A 148 -12.71 4.61 5.90
N CYS A 149 -11.85 4.95 4.94
CA CYS A 149 -10.85 5.98 5.15
C CYS A 149 -11.47 7.37 4.99
N GLU A 150 -10.91 8.35 5.67
CA GLU A 150 -11.40 9.72 5.69
C GLU A 150 -10.39 10.66 5.07
N LEU A 151 -10.88 11.70 4.37
CA LEU A 151 -10.03 12.76 3.87
C LEU A 151 -9.60 13.65 5.03
N LEU A 152 -8.30 13.84 5.20
CA LEU A 152 -7.74 14.71 6.23
C LEU A 152 -7.26 16.04 5.67
N ALA A 153 -6.56 16.03 4.53
CA ALA A 153 -5.96 17.23 3.97
C ALA A 153 -5.69 17.06 2.48
N GLU A 154 -5.39 18.15 1.80
CA GLU A 154 -4.91 18.13 0.43
C GLU A 154 -3.62 18.94 0.37
N ARG A 155 -2.56 18.35 -0.20
CA ARG A 155 -1.26 18.98 -0.34
C ARG A 155 -0.72 18.72 -1.74
N ASP A 156 -0.48 19.77 -2.50
CA ASP A 156 0.15 19.70 -3.83
C ASP A 156 -0.53 18.69 -4.77
N GLY A 157 -1.88 18.68 -4.76
CA GLY A 157 -2.66 17.76 -5.60
C GLY A 157 -2.77 16.34 -5.06
N GLU A 158 -2.17 16.06 -3.90
CA GLU A 158 -2.28 14.79 -3.20
C GLU A 158 -3.32 14.90 -2.10
N LEU A 159 -4.25 13.96 -2.06
CA LEU A 159 -5.18 13.82 -0.94
C LEU A 159 -4.49 13.02 0.14
N VAL A 160 -4.46 13.53 1.35
CA VAL A 160 -3.98 12.80 2.52
C VAL A 160 -5.19 12.22 3.25
N MET A 161 -5.22 10.92 3.40
CA MET A 161 -6.35 10.20 3.99
C MET A 161 -5.88 9.42 5.22
N VAL A 162 -6.79 9.20 6.14
CA VAL A 162 -6.55 8.42 7.37
C VAL A 162 -7.60 7.33 7.47
N CYS A 163 -7.14 6.11 7.70
CA CYS A 163 -8.01 4.97 7.97
C CYS A 163 -7.93 4.67 9.48
N ARG A 164 -9.04 4.85 10.18
CA ARG A 164 -9.10 4.60 11.62
C ARG A 164 -9.33 3.13 11.89
N LEU A 165 -8.65 2.61 12.92
CA LEU A 165 -8.59 1.18 13.20
C LEU A 165 -9.28 0.79 14.53
N ASP A 166 -9.80 1.75 15.24
CA ASP A 166 -10.53 1.54 16.51
C ASP A 166 -12.02 1.28 16.31
#